data_3994a41f6efd602dac8dc7af23913275
#
_entry.id   3994a41f6efd602dac8dc7af23913275
#
_cell.length_a   1.000
_cell.length_b   1.000
_cell.length_c   1.000
_cell.angle_alpha   90.00
_cell.angle_beta   90.00
_cell.angle_gamma   90.00
#
_symmetry.space_group_name_H-M   'P 1'
#
loop_
_entity.id
_entity.type
_entity.pdbx_description
1 polymer ?
#
loop_
_entity_poly.entity_id
_entity_poly.type
_entity_poly.pdbx_seq_one_letter_code
_entity_poly.pdbx_strand_id
1 'polypeptide(L)'
;MKRLLFFITLVSCVTTPALATTTIEFSPDTTTGGSWYYDGAGTLSFNQTIAVDRGMGSNYDALVGSSVYIPAFNVSADPYGTYKLTPFGTTTISITNSDGSATYLTGTLKPGDLVPIGTIGAAYTHFQADITNINVTAAGQLLGSAALDAIVKSGTTTLDFELSLQGGAGTNYHSLLEMLAGGYSGGNGFSGAMSIPEPTTIALLGIGSLALLRKKRRA
;
A
#
# COMPACT_ATOMS: atom_id res chain seq x y z
N MET A 1 -30.10 -34.51 15.43
CA MET A 1 -29.71 -33.33 16.22
C MET A 1 -28.20 -33.25 16.49
N LYS A 2 -27.49 -34.31 16.92
CA LYS A 2 -26.04 -34.26 17.22
C LYS A 2 -25.14 -33.82 16.03
N ARG A 3 -25.50 -34.16 14.78
CA ARG A 3 -24.73 -33.76 13.58
C ARG A 3 -24.90 -32.27 13.19
N LEU A 4 -26.02 -31.65 13.58
CA LEU A 4 -26.28 -30.24 13.32
C LEU A 4 -25.49 -29.35 14.27
N LEU A 5 -25.33 -29.78 15.53
CA LEU A 5 -24.52 -29.05 16.52
C LEU A 5 -23.03 -29.01 16.14
N PHE A 6 -22.48 -30.12 15.59
CA PHE A 6 -21.09 -30.18 15.17
C PHE A 6 -20.80 -29.22 14.00
N PHE A 7 -21.77 -29.03 13.11
CA PHE A 7 -21.64 -28.08 11.99
C PHE A 7 -21.71 -26.62 12.41
N ILE A 8 -22.52 -26.30 13.40
CA ILE A 8 -22.63 -24.92 13.94
C ILE A 8 -21.34 -24.55 14.68
N THR A 9 -20.74 -25.48 15.43
CA THR A 9 -19.47 -25.23 16.13
C THR A 9 -18.31 -25.07 15.18
N LEU A 10 -18.27 -25.79 14.05
CA LEU A 10 -17.23 -25.66 13.04
C LEU A 10 -17.31 -24.31 12.29
N VAL A 11 -18.53 -23.84 12.00
CA VAL A 11 -18.75 -22.55 11.32
C VAL A 11 -18.43 -21.37 12.25
N SER A 12 -18.67 -21.52 13.55
CA SER A 12 -18.38 -20.45 14.54
C SER A 12 -16.87 -20.23 14.79
N CYS A 13 -16.03 -21.25 14.53
CA CYS A 13 -14.57 -21.11 14.69
C CYS A 13 -13.87 -20.40 13.51
N VAL A 14 -14.60 -20.05 12.44
CA VAL A 14 -13.99 -19.58 11.18
C VAL A 14 -14.35 -18.12 10.88
N THR A 15 -15.09 -17.45 11.73
CA THR A 15 -15.52 -16.06 11.49
C THR A 15 -14.74 -15.02 12.30
N THR A 16 -13.41 -15.11 12.33
CA THR A 16 -12.63 -13.90 12.51
C THR A 16 -12.43 -13.32 11.11
N PRO A 17 -13.00 -12.16 10.78
CA PRO A 17 -12.61 -11.47 9.57
C PRO A 17 -11.13 -11.15 9.72
N ALA A 18 -10.27 -11.78 8.94
CA ALA A 18 -8.92 -11.28 8.75
C ALA A 18 -9.09 -10.06 7.84
N LEU A 19 -9.25 -8.92 8.45
CA LEU A 19 -9.14 -7.64 7.76
C LEU A 19 -7.69 -7.48 7.34
N ALA A 20 -7.45 -7.08 6.08
CA ALA A 20 -6.15 -6.61 5.66
C ALA A 20 -5.68 -5.60 6.71
N THR A 21 -4.59 -5.92 7.38
CA THR A 21 -4.13 -5.08 8.47
C THR A 21 -3.11 -4.12 7.88
N THR A 22 -3.47 -2.84 7.79
CA THR A 22 -2.48 -1.79 7.51
C THR A 22 -1.33 -1.96 8.46
N THR A 23 -0.16 -2.27 7.91
CA THR A 23 0.99 -2.65 8.73
C THR A 23 1.89 -1.45 8.97
N ILE A 24 2.08 -0.59 7.96
CA ILE A 24 2.93 0.59 8.02
C ILE A 24 2.20 1.73 7.28
N GLU A 25 2.03 2.87 7.94
CA GLU A 25 1.53 4.10 7.34
C GLU A 25 2.66 5.13 7.27
N PHE A 26 2.69 5.91 6.20
CA PHE A 26 3.73 6.91 5.98
C PHE A 26 3.17 8.12 5.23
N SER A 27 3.80 9.26 5.45
CA SER A 27 3.49 10.51 4.76
C SER A 27 4.76 11.37 4.57
N PRO A 28 4.70 12.45 3.78
CA PRO A 28 5.78 13.42 3.74
C PRO A 28 6.01 14.01 5.13
N ASP A 29 7.27 14.22 5.50
CA ASP A 29 7.60 14.99 6.69
C ASP A 29 7.10 16.43 6.52
N THR A 30 6.06 16.79 7.29
CA THR A 30 5.40 18.10 7.20
C THR A 30 6.31 19.26 7.55
N THR A 31 7.44 19.02 8.23
CA THR A 31 8.40 20.05 8.58
C THR A 31 9.18 20.55 7.38
N THR A 32 9.27 19.75 6.31
CA THR A 32 10.02 20.03 5.09
C THR A 32 9.15 20.31 3.87
N GLY A 33 7.82 20.28 4.00
CA GLY A 33 6.88 20.58 2.91
C GLY A 33 6.85 19.50 1.81
N GLY A 34 6.84 18.22 2.21
CA GLY A 34 6.92 17.05 1.33
C GLY A 34 5.80 16.91 0.31
N SER A 35 6.19 16.66 -0.91
CA SER A 35 5.24 16.48 -2.01
C SER A 35 5.71 15.42 -3.00
N TRP A 36 4.74 14.83 -3.70
CA TRP A 36 4.99 14.22 -4.99
C TRP A 36 5.11 15.32 -6.05
N TYR A 37 5.81 15.05 -7.12
CA TYR A 37 6.00 15.96 -8.24
C TYR A 37 5.91 15.21 -9.56
N TYR A 38 5.07 15.71 -10.47
CA TYR A 38 4.98 15.28 -11.86
C TYR A 38 5.64 16.32 -12.78
N ASP A 39 6.51 15.89 -13.66
CA ASP A 39 7.33 16.76 -14.51
C ASP A 39 6.62 17.30 -15.76
N GLY A 40 5.37 16.84 -16.02
CA GLY A 40 4.63 17.15 -17.24
C GLY A 40 5.05 16.33 -18.46
N ALA A 41 6.08 15.50 -18.33
CA ALA A 41 6.68 14.73 -19.41
C ALA A 41 6.61 13.20 -19.21
N GLY A 42 5.99 12.75 -18.13
CA GLY A 42 5.78 11.34 -17.87
C GLY A 42 6.50 10.78 -16.66
N THR A 43 7.17 11.62 -15.85
CA THR A 43 7.84 11.18 -14.63
C THR A 43 7.18 11.74 -13.38
N LEU A 44 6.84 10.86 -12.45
CA LEU A 44 6.38 11.19 -11.10
C LEU A 44 7.46 10.83 -10.10
N SER A 45 7.81 11.75 -9.22
CA SER A 45 8.87 11.58 -8.22
C SER A 45 8.45 12.10 -6.86
N PHE A 46 9.22 11.71 -5.83
CA PHE A 46 9.06 12.13 -4.45
C PHE A 46 10.33 12.86 -4.03
N ASN A 47 10.22 14.18 -3.85
CA ASN A 47 11.39 15.06 -3.73
C ASN A 47 11.82 15.27 -2.28
N GLN A 48 11.23 14.55 -1.31
CA GLN A 48 11.41 14.88 0.10
C GLN A 48 11.46 13.65 0.99
N THR A 49 11.87 13.87 2.22
CA THR A 49 11.87 12.85 3.26
C THR A 49 10.43 12.40 3.53
N ILE A 50 10.20 11.11 3.37
CA ILE A 50 8.95 10.46 3.70
C ILE A 50 9.18 9.75 5.03
N ALA A 51 8.33 10.00 6.01
CA ALA A 51 8.46 9.41 7.34
C ALA A 51 7.38 8.36 7.58
N VAL A 52 7.72 7.32 8.33
CA VAL A 52 6.74 6.40 8.90
C VAL A 52 5.98 7.12 10.01
N ASP A 53 4.65 7.18 9.88
CA ASP A 53 3.75 7.81 10.86
C ASP A 53 3.24 6.81 11.89
N ARG A 54 2.96 5.58 11.45
CA ARG A 54 2.41 4.52 12.30
C ARG A 54 2.90 3.14 11.87
N GLY A 55 3.02 2.26 12.86
CA GLY A 55 3.17 0.82 12.66
C GLY A 55 2.04 0.07 13.38
N MET A 56 1.37 -0.88 12.70
CA MET A 56 0.20 -1.62 13.22
C MET A 56 -0.88 -0.70 13.80
N GLY A 57 -1.13 0.47 13.15
CA GLY A 57 -2.10 1.47 13.60
C GLY A 57 -1.64 2.27 14.84
N SER A 58 -0.42 2.09 15.32
CA SER A 58 0.13 2.77 16.49
C SER A 58 1.18 3.81 16.09
N ASN A 59 1.06 5.01 16.65
CA ASN A 59 2.09 6.06 16.55
C ASN A 59 3.23 5.91 17.56
N TYR A 60 3.24 4.81 18.33
CA TYR A 60 4.29 4.44 19.28
C TYR A 60 5.12 3.24 18.82
N ASP A 61 4.92 2.74 17.60
CA ASP A 61 5.74 1.68 17.02
C ASP A 61 7.20 2.19 16.89
N ALA A 62 8.16 1.32 17.13
CA ALA A 62 9.58 1.66 17.06
C ALA A 62 10.04 2.08 15.64
N LEU A 63 9.23 1.80 14.62
CA LEU A 63 9.48 2.20 13.23
C LEU A 63 9.11 3.66 12.95
N VAL A 64 8.30 4.30 13.81
CA VAL A 64 7.84 5.68 13.61
C VAL A 64 9.01 6.65 13.56
N GLY A 65 8.98 7.58 12.61
CA GLY A 65 10.07 8.51 12.32
C GLY A 65 11.19 7.95 11.44
N SER A 66 11.12 6.67 11.05
CA SER A 66 12.03 6.09 10.06
C SER A 66 11.74 6.66 8.67
N SER A 67 12.76 6.75 7.82
CA SER A 67 12.64 7.27 6.46
C SER A 67 12.18 6.18 5.48
N VAL A 68 11.24 6.52 4.62
CA VAL A 68 10.78 5.65 3.52
C VAL A 68 11.34 6.18 2.21
N TYR A 69 12.01 5.34 1.44
CA TYR A 69 12.41 5.63 0.08
C TYR A 69 11.44 4.97 -0.90
N ILE A 70 10.82 5.77 -1.76
CA ILE A 70 9.96 5.35 -2.85
C ILE A 70 10.66 5.72 -4.16
N PRO A 71 10.86 4.81 -5.12
CA PRO A 71 11.46 5.13 -6.41
C PRO A 71 10.56 6.08 -7.21
N ALA A 72 11.14 6.81 -8.14
CA ALA A 72 10.39 7.56 -9.13
C ALA A 72 9.63 6.59 -10.06
N PHE A 73 8.57 7.10 -10.72
CA PHE A 73 7.74 6.32 -11.63
C PHE A 73 7.69 6.94 -13.01
N ASN A 74 7.74 6.10 -14.03
CA ASN A 74 7.23 6.45 -15.35
C ASN A 74 5.70 6.29 -15.35
N VAL A 75 5.01 7.29 -15.87
CA VAL A 75 3.56 7.30 -16.05
C VAL A 75 3.25 6.96 -17.49
N SER A 76 2.41 5.98 -17.72
CA SER A 76 1.94 5.61 -19.06
C SER A 76 0.42 5.43 -19.05
N ALA A 77 -0.24 5.88 -20.13
CA ALA A 77 -1.62 5.53 -20.38
C ALA A 77 -1.69 4.14 -21.02
N ASP A 78 -2.64 3.33 -20.61
CA ASP A 78 -2.94 2.09 -21.30
C ASP A 78 -3.91 2.34 -22.48
N PRO A 79 -4.13 1.37 -23.37
CA PRO A 79 -5.05 1.50 -24.50
C PRO A 79 -6.52 1.78 -24.11
N TYR A 80 -6.88 1.57 -22.85
CA TYR A 80 -8.24 1.76 -22.32
C TYR A 80 -8.42 3.09 -21.59
N GLY A 81 -7.36 3.95 -21.56
CA GLY A 81 -7.42 5.26 -20.92
C GLY A 81 -7.19 5.23 -19.41
N THR A 82 -6.74 4.09 -18.85
CA THR A 82 -6.22 4.04 -17.49
C THR A 82 -4.73 4.40 -17.46
N TYR A 83 -4.23 4.83 -16.33
CA TYR A 83 -2.82 5.15 -16.17
C TYR A 83 -2.12 4.10 -15.30
N LYS A 84 -0.88 3.80 -15.69
CA LYS A 84 0.01 2.93 -14.93
C LYS A 84 1.23 3.69 -14.46
N LEU A 85 1.64 3.42 -13.23
CA LEU A 85 2.90 3.87 -12.68
C LEU A 85 3.88 2.68 -12.67
N THR A 86 5.00 2.84 -13.35
CA THR A 86 6.07 1.84 -13.41
C THR A 86 7.32 2.41 -12.75
N PRO A 87 7.88 1.76 -11.72
CA PRO A 87 9.11 2.22 -11.08
C PRO A 87 10.23 2.46 -12.10
N PHE A 88 10.91 3.60 -11.98
CA PHE A 88 11.94 4.05 -12.91
C PHE A 88 13.31 4.12 -12.25
N GLY A 89 14.35 3.66 -12.93
CA GLY A 89 15.71 3.59 -12.42
C GLY A 89 15.92 2.43 -11.47
N THR A 90 15.63 2.61 -10.19
CA THR A 90 15.58 1.50 -9.22
C THR A 90 14.14 1.06 -8.96
N THR A 91 13.93 -0.23 -8.74
CA THR A 91 12.65 -0.77 -8.30
C THR A 91 12.60 -1.01 -6.79
N THR A 92 13.68 -0.71 -6.08
CA THR A 92 13.78 -0.94 -4.64
C THR A 92 13.03 0.13 -3.87
N ILE A 93 12.11 -0.32 -3.01
CA ILE A 93 11.56 0.48 -1.91
C ILE A 93 12.26 0.08 -0.63
N SER A 94 12.52 1.02 0.27
CA SER A 94 13.20 0.72 1.54
C SER A 94 12.71 1.60 2.67
N ILE A 95 12.86 1.06 3.90
CA ILE A 95 12.71 1.82 5.14
C ILE A 95 14.05 1.79 5.86
N THR A 96 14.54 2.97 6.22
CA THR A 96 15.81 3.17 6.92
C THR A 96 15.57 3.97 8.19
N ASN A 97 16.53 3.97 9.10
CA ASN A 97 16.51 4.98 10.15
C ASN A 97 16.59 6.40 9.54
N SER A 98 16.32 7.43 10.33
CA SER A 98 16.21 8.81 9.86
C SER A 98 17.49 9.36 9.23
N ASP A 99 18.67 8.87 9.63
CA ASP A 99 19.97 9.28 9.08
C ASP A 99 20.47 8.37 7.94
N GLY A 100 19.70 7.33 7.56
CA GLY A 100 20.05 6.41 6.48
C GLY A 100 21.14 5.38 6.80
N SER A 101 21.67 5.35 8.03
CA SER A 101 22.80 4.47 8.40
C SER A 101 22.39 3.00 8.59
N ALA A 102 21.11 2.72 8.85
CA ALA A 102 20.60 1.37 9.00
C ALA A 102 19.36 1.18 8.12
N THR A 103 19.30 0.05 7.42
CA THR A 103 18.12 -0.37 6.64
C THR A 103 17.33 -1.39 7.44
N TYR A 104 16.03 -1.17 7.59
CA TYR A 104 15.13 -2.03 8.35
C TYR A 104 14.32 -2.97 7.46
N LEU A 105 13.84 -2.47 6.33
CA LEU A 105 13.05 -3.23 5.36
C LEU A 105 13.47 -2.85 3.94
N THR A 106 13.50 -3.83 3.05
CA THR A 106 13.62 -3.62 1.60
C THR A 106 12.60 -4.48 0.87
N GLY A 107 12.25 -4.07 -0.35
CA GLY A 107 11.41 -4.84 -1.25
C GLY A 107 11.52 -4.34 -2.68
N THR A 108 10.92 -5.07 -3.60
CA THR A 108 10.84 -4.70 -5.01
C THR A 108 9.43 -4.21 -5.32
N LEU A 109 9.29 -2.92 -5.58
CA LEU A 109 8.02 -2.32 -5.98
C LEU A 109 7.68 -2.70 -7.42
N LYS A 110 6.48 -3.17 -7.64
CA LYS A 110 5.96 -3.56 -8.95
C LYS A 110 5.22 -2.40 -9.62
N PRO A 111 5.05 -2.45 -10.94
CA PRO A 111 4.10 -1.57 -11.63
C PRO A 111 2.70 -1.74 -11.04
N GLY A 112 1.96 -0.64 -10.98
CA GLY A 112 0.59 -0.64 -10.46
C GLY A 112 -0.32 0.31 -11.23
N ASP A 113 -1.58 0.27 -10.88
CA ASP A 113 -2.62 1.06 -11.53
C ASP A 113 -2.93 2.34 -10.76
N LEU A 114 -3.16 3.41 -11.49
CA LEU A 114 -3.57 4.69 -10.95
C LEU A 114 -5.09 4.82 -11.12
N VAL A 115 -5.81 4.78 -10.01
CA VAL A 115 -7.27 4.81 -9.98
C VAL A 115 -7.75 6.16 -9.50
N PRO A 116 -8.58 6.88 -10.29
CA PRO A 116 -9.18 8.13 -9.82
C PRO A 116 -10.22 7.85 -8.74
N ILE A 117 -10.20 8.65 -7.68
CA ILE A 117 -11.26 8.64 -6.67
C ILE A 117 -12.13 9.89 -6.89
N GLY A 118 -13.34 9.70 -7.37
CA GLY A 118 -14.29 10.76 -7.63
C GLY A 118 -14.41 11.15 -9.12
N THR A 119 -14.95 12.34 -9.40
CA THR A 119 -15.11 12.89 -10.75
C THR A 119 -13.82 13.56 -11.23
N ILE A 120 -13.73 13.85 -12.55
CA ILE A 120 -12.65 14.67 -13.13
C ILE A 120 -12.55 15.97 -12.30
N GLY A 121 -11.34 16.30 -11.86
CA GLY A 121 -11.10 17.39 -10.91
C GLY A 121 -11.15 16.98 -9.43
N ALA A 122 -11.38 15.68 -9.14
CA ALA A 122 -11.29 15.17 -7.78
C ALA A 122 -9.88 15.35 -7.21
N ALA A 123 -9.82 15.79 -5.95
CA ALA A 123 -8.57 16.13 -5.27
C ALA A 123 -7.65 14.93 -4.97
N TYR A 124 -8.10 13.69 -5.23
CA TYR A 124 -7.38 12.49 -4.86
C TYR A 124 -7.27 11.50 -6.01
N THR A 125 -6.09 10.91 -6.14
CA THR A 125 -5.84 9.79 -7.03
C THR A 125 -5.16 8.69 -6.24
N HIS A 126 -5.63 7.48 -6.38
CA HIS A 126 -5.14 6.31 -5.64
C HIS A 126 -4.26 5.46 -6.55
N PHE A 127 -3.09 5.11 -6.05
CA PHE A 127 -2.17 4.19 -6.69
C PHE A 127 -2.09 2.91 -5.87
N GLN A 128 -2.20 1.76 -6.55
CA GLN A 128 -2.07 0.44 -5.94
C GLN A 128 -1.04 -0.39 -6.68
N ALA A 129 -0.16 -1.05 -5.94
CA ALA A 129 0.86 -1.94 -6.46
C ALA A 129 1.24 -2.99 -5.41
N ASP A 130 2.02 -3.98 -5.83
CA ASP A 130 2.63 -4.95 -4.93
C ASP A 130 4.08 -4.58 -4.64
N ILE A 131 4.53 -4.84 -3.42
CA ILE A 131 5.94 -4.95 -3.08
C ILE A 131 6.27 -6.43 -2.93
N THR A 132 7.20 -6.93 -3.72
CA THR A 132 7.65 -8.35 -3.68
C THR A 132 9.07 -8.45 -3.12
N ASN A 133 9.55 -9.66 -2.87
CA ASN A 133 10.90 -9.90 -2.34
C ASN A 133 11.17 -9.12 -1.05
N ILE A 134 10.17 -9.11 -0.16
CA ILE A 134 10.27 -8.43 1.13
C ILE A 134 11.38 -9.05 1.95
N ASN A 135 12.24 -8.18 2.48
CA ASN A 135 13.31 -8.57 3.38
C ASN A 135 13.35 -7.62 4.59
N VAL A 136 12.96 -8.12 5.76
CA VAL A 136 13.21 -7.44 7.04
C VAL A 136 14.63 -7.79 7.46
N THR A 137 15.50 -6.79 7.49
CA THR A 137 16.93 -6.99 7.78
C THR A 137 17.17 -7.39 9.24
N ALA A 138 18.40 -7.79 9.57
CA ALA A 138 18.76 -8.06 10.97
C ALA A 138 18.57 -6.81 11.85
N ALA A 139 18.89 -5.61 11.35
CA ALA A 139 18.66 -4.36 12.07
C ALA A 139 17.14 -4.10 12.27
N GLY A 140 16.30 -4.41 11.27
CA GLY A 140 14.85 -4.31 11.38
C GLY A 140 14.27 -5.28 12.42
N GLN A 141 14.76 -6.52 12.47
CA GLN A 141 14.31 -7.50 13.45
C GLN A 141 14.70 -7.13 14.90
N LEU A 142 15.81 -6.43 15.07
CA LEU A 142 16.28 -5.97 16.38
C LEU A 142 15.61 -4.64 16.83
N LEU A 143 14.89 -3.97 15.94
CA LEU A 143 14.29 -2.66 16.23
C LEU A 143 13.16 -2.74 17.30
N GLY A 144 12.51 -3.89 17.43
CA GLY A 144 11.35 -4.07 18.31
C GLY A 144 10.06 -3.46 17.77
N SER A 145 9.95 -3.30 16.45
CA SER A 145 8.75 -2.82 15.77
C SER A 145 7.72 -3.93 15.66
N ALA A 146 6.51 -3.68 16.16
CA ALA A 146 5.38 -4.61 16.01
C ALA A 146 4.99 -4.80 14.54
N ALA A 147 5.15 -3.76 13.71
CA ALA A 147 4.87 -3.82 12.29
C ALA A 147 5.85 -4.76 11.56
N LEU A 148 7.15 -4.63 11.79
CA LEU A 148 8.15 -5.51 11.20
C LEU A 148 8.02 -6.95 11.70
N ASP A 149 7.73 -7.12 12.98
CA ASP A 149 7.45 -8.42 13.59
C ASP A 149 6.24 -9.12 12.96
N ALA A 150 5.17 -8.36 12.65
CA ALA A 150 3.99 -8.90 11.98
C ALA A 150 4.33 -9.39 10.57
N ILE A 151 5.14 -8.63 9.81
CA ILE A 151 5.61 -9.03 8.47
C ILE A 151 6.42 -10.33 8.57
N VAL A 152 7.38 -10.41 9.48
CA VAL A 152 8.20 -11.62 9.69
C VAL A 152 7.34 -12.82 10.09
N LYS A 153 6.42 -12.65 11.03
CA LYS A 153 5.53 -13.71 11.54
C LYS A 153 4.53 -14.19 10.50
N SER A 154 4.08 -13.30 9.59
CA SER A 154 3.16 -13.70 8.51
C SER A 154 3.84 -14.63 7.49
N GLY A 155 5.17 -14.60 7.38
CA GLY A 155 5.93 -15.32 6.36
C GLY A 155 5.63 -14.85 4.94
N THR A 156 4.97 -13.67 4.77
CA THR A 156 4.66 -13.14 3.45
C THR A 156 5.92 -12.67 2.73
N THR A 157 5.96 -12.90 1.43
CA THR A 157 7.00 -12.36 0.55
C THR A 157 6.51 -11.16 -0.26
N THR A 158 5.25 -10.77 -0.04
CA THR A 158 4.57 -9.68 -0.75
C THR A 158 3.82 -8.81 0.23
N LEU A 159 3.84 -7.49 0.03
CA LEU A 159 2.98 -6.53 0.70
C LEU A 159 2.17 -5.78 -0.35
N ASP A 160 0.93 -5.44 -0.04
CA ASP A 160 0.15 -4.47 -0.79
C ASP A 160 0.72 -3.07 -0.50
N PHE A 161 0.86 -2.26 -1.54
CA PHE A 161 1.37 -0.90 -1.47
C PHE A 161 0.35 0.06 -2.03
N GLU A 162 0.03 1.09 -1.27
CA GLU A 162 -0.97 2.08 -1.62
C GLU A 162 -0.43 3.50 -1.42
N LEU A 163 -0.75 4.38 -2.37
CA LEU A 163 -0.54 5.83 -2.24
C LEU A 163 -1.84 6.57 -2.55
N SER A 164 -2.19 7.51 -1.72
CA SER A 164 -3.24 8.50 -1.98
C SER A 164 -2.56 9.83 -2.32
N LEU A 165 -2.53 10.15 -3.61
CA LEU A 165 -1.92 11.37 -4.14
C LEU A 165 -2.97 12.49 -4.12
N GLN A 166 -2.69 13.55 -3.37
CA GLN A 166 -3.58 14.70 -3.25
C GLN A 166 -3.33 15.67 -4.39
N GLY A 167 -4.40 16.16 -5.05
CA GLY A 167 -4.34 17.33 -5.91
C GLY A 167 -4.26 18.61 -5.09
N GLY A 168 -3.70 19.67 -5.66
CA GLY A 168 -3.58 20.94 -4.96
C GLY A 168 -4.92 21.64 -4.73
N ALA A 169 -5.01 22.39 -3.63
CA ALA A 169 -6.13 23.30 -3.36
C ALA A 169 -5.78 24.70 -3.87
N GLY A 170 -6.59 25.25 -4.80
CA GLY A 170 -6.43 26.62 -5.29
C GLY A 170 -6.74 26.77 -6.78
N THR A 171 -6.76 28.01 -7.28
CA THR A 171 -7.23 28.36 -8.65
C THR A 171 -6.30 27.88 -9.78
N ASN A 172 -5.11 27.37 -9.48
CA ASN A 172 -4.13 26.92 -10.46
C ASN A 172 -3.67 25.47 -10.22
N TYR A 173 -4.38 24.69 -9.41
CA TYR A 173 -4.01 23.32 -9.12
C TYR A 173 -4.88 22.35 -9.92
N HIS A 174 -4.22 21.50 -10.67
CA HIS A 174 -4.84 20.39 -11.39
C HIS A 174 -4.78 19.12 -10.53
N SER A 175 -5.77 18.26 -10.66
CA SER A 175 -5.64 16.88 -10.19
C SER A 175 -4.52 16.17 -10.96
N LEU A 176 -3.94 15.11 -10.41
CA LEU A 176 -2.91 14.35 -11.15
C LEU A 176 -3.43 13.92 -12.53
N LEU A 177 -4.70 13.52 -12.66
CA LEU A 177 -5.28 13.12 -13.94
C LEU A 177 -5.37 14.27 -14.95
N GLU A 178 -5.71 15.49 -14.50
CA GLU A 178 -5.69 16.67 -15.37
C GLU A 178 -4.27 17.03 -15.79
N MET A 179 -3.30 16.89 -14.87
CA MET A 179 -1.88 17.09 -15.19
C MET A 179 -1.39 16.10 -16.23
N LEU A 180 -1.76 14.83 -16.10
CA LEU A 180 -1.42 13.77 -17.07
C LEU A 180 -2.07 14.03 -18.43
N ALA A 181 -3.35 14.43 -18.45
CA ALA A 181 -4.08 14.70 -19.69
C ALA A 181 -3.58 15.97 -20.38
N GLY A 182 -3.18 16.98 -19.62
CA GLY A 182 -2.77 18.31 -20.15
C GLY A 182 -1.26 18.50 -20.26
N GLY A 183 -0.44 17.56 -19.81
CA GLY A 183 1.01 17.69 -19.77
C GLY A 183 1.49 18.79 -18.80
N TYR A 184 0.71 19.08 -17.75
CA TYR A 184 1.07 20.09 -16.75
C TYR A 184 2.00 19.50 -15.70
N SER A 185 3.04 20.24 -15.35
CA SER A 185 3.90 19.88 -14.21
C SER A 185 3.31 20.39 -12.89
N GLY A 186 3.62 19.69 -11.80
CA GLY A 186 3.21 20.09 -10.45
C GLY A 186 3.20 18.94 -9.46
N GLY A 187 2.78 19.22 -8.24
CA GLY A 187 2.69 18.23 -7.18
C GLY A 187 2.03 18.77 -5.93
N ASN A 188 1.78 17.87 -4.98
CA ASN A 188 1.20 18.20 -3.68
C ASN A 188 1.48 17.09 -2.65
N GLY A 189 0.74 17.10 -1.53
CA GLY A 189 0.84 16.11 -0.47
C GLY A 189 0.38 14.71 -0.90
N PHE A 190 0.78 13.71 -0.15
CA PHE A 190 0.31 12.34 -0.29
C PHE A 190 0.33 11.64 1.07
N SER A 191 -0.32 10.50 1.13
CA SER A 191 -0.17 9.53 2.20
C SER A 191 -0.05 8.13 1.58
N GLY A 192 0.55 7.21 2.29
CA GLY A 192 0.69 5.86 1.79
C GLY A 192 0.64 4.82 2.91
N ALA A 193 0.46 3.58 2.49
CA ALA A 193 0.42 2.43 3.37
C ALA A 193 1.05 1.21 2.73
N MET A 194 1.58 0.34 3.58
CA MET A 194 1.97 -1.03 3.25
C MET A 194 1.14 -1.97 4.12
N SER A 195 0.54 -2.97 3.52
CA SER A 195 -0.34 -3.92 4.21
C SER A 195 0.06 -5.36 3.91
N ILE A 196 -0.13 -6.24 4.89
CA ILE A 196 0.01 -7.67 4.66
C ILE A 196 -1.24 -8.12 3.90
N PRO A 197 -1.10 -8.74 2.70
CA PRO A 197 -2.25 -9.24 1.94
C PRO A 197 -3.09 -10.22 2.75
N GLU A 198 -4.40 -10.16 2.58
CA GLU A 198 -5.28 -11.14 3.21
C GLU A 198 -4.95 -12.55 2.71
N PRO A 199 -4.85 -13.55 3.60
CA PRO A 199 -4.66 -14.92 3.17
C PRO A 199 -5.80 -15.34 2.23
N THR A 200 -5.46 -15.77 1.01
CA THR A 200 -6.42 -16.31 0.03
C THR A 200 -7.24 -17.49 0.57
N THR A 201 -6.81 -18.09 1.67
CA THR A 201 -7.56 -19.10 2.47
C THR A 201 -8.96 -18.63 2.85
N ILE A 202 -9.18 -17.34 3.10
CA ILE A 202 -10.52 -16.81 3.47
C ILE A 202 -11.44 -16.82 2.25
N ALA A 203 -10.95 -16.40 1.09
CA ALA A 203 -11.70 -16.47 -0.16
C ALA A 203 -12.03 -17.93 -0.52
N LEU A 204 -11.07 -18.85 -0.37
CA LEU A 204 -11.26 -20.27 -0.62
C LEU A 204 -12.27 -20.91 0.35
N LEU A 205 -12.23 -20.51 1.62
CA LEU A 205 -13.17 -20.98 2.64
C LEU A 205 -14.60 -20.48 2.39
N GLY A 206 -14.72 -19.20 1.96
CA GLY A 206 -16.00 -18.63 1.53
C GLY A 206 -16.60 -19.39 0.33
N ILE A 207 -15.81 -19.66 -0.69
CA ILE A 207 -16.23 -20.43 -1.87
C ILE A 207 -16.54 -21.88 -1.49
N GLY A 208 -15.72 -22.52 -0.68
CA GLY A 208 -15.90 -23.88 -0.19
C GLY A 208 -17.20 -24.04 0.62
N SER A 209 -17.50 -23.10 1.51
CA SER A 209 -18.74 -23.10 2.30
C SER A 209 -19.99 -22.91 1.42
N LEU A 210 -19.94 -22.04 0.41
CA LEU A 210 -21.02 -21.86 -0.56
C LEU A 210 -21.25 -23.10 -1.41
N ALA A 211 -20.19 -23.81 -1.83
CA ALA A 211 -20.28 -25.04 -2.59
C ALA A 211 -20.95 -26.16 -1.76
N LEU A 212 -20.62 -26.27 -0.48
CA LEU A 212 -21.25 -27.24 0.45
C LEU A 212 -22.71 -26.92 0.71
N LEU A 213 -23.11 -25.66 0.84
CA LEU A 213 -24.50 -25.24 0.99
C LEU A 213 -25.33 -25.54 -0.26
N ARG A 214 -24.74 -25.38 -1.46
CA ARG A 214 -25.40 -25.68 -2.73
C ARG A 214 -25.64 -27.17 -2.92
N LYS A 215 -24.72 -28.05 -2.48
CA LYS A 215 -24.87 -29.50 -2.53
C LYS A 215 -26.00 -29.98 -1.65
N LYS A 216 -26.21 -29.38 -0.46
CA LYS A 216 -27.26 -29.77 0.49
C LYS A 216 -28.67 -29.40 0.01
N ARG A 217 -28.84 -28.42 -0.89
CA ARG A 217 -30.15 -28.04 -1.45
C ARG A 217 -30.61 -28.95 -2.62
N ARG A 218 -29.72 -29.79 -3.14
CA ARG A 218 -30.02 -30.70 -4.25
C ARG A 218 -30.19 -32.16 -3.81
N ALA A 219 -30.06 -32.47 -2.55
CA ALA A 219 -30.35 -33.77 -1.91
C ALA A 219 -31.61 -33.65 -1.03
#